data_7a2839adae1157642b6a517c7032d449
#
_entry.id   7a2839adae1157642b6a517c7032d449
#
_cell.length_a   1.000
_cell.length_b   1.000
_cell.length_c   1.000
_cell.angle_alpha   90.00
_cell.angle_beta   90.00
_cell.angle_gamma   90.00
#
_symmetry.space_group_name_H-M   'P 1'
#
loop_
_entity.id
_entity.type
_entity.pdbx_description
1 polymer ?
#
loop_
_entity_poly.entity_id
_entity_poly.type
_entity_poly.pdbx_seq_one_letter_code
_entity_poly.pdbx_strand_id
1 'polypeptide(L)'
;MPELTAKLNEITKEKSGVTRLTLSDFRNYRSLRIEAEIAPIVITGENGSGKTNILEAISFLTPGRGLRSAKLADIKRILPPEEEILNTNSGWSVAAEILKNNEEYLIGTGTQKSFREDTEEDEIKNFERRIVKINQQKITQQSELGKYISAIWVTPQMDRLFLGGTQPRRSFLDRLVYAFDLEHAKRTANFEHLYRQWFQILKSGHADEHWLQSVEADMATLGAAIAAARRELIARLNTFIAHEPDDIFPDVRLELDGTIEKMLDTMPAVKVGQF
;
A
#
# COMPACT_ATOMS: atom_id res chain seq x y z
N MET A 1 22.99 -17.47 -18.48
CA MET A 1 22.51 -18.19 -17.28
C MET A 1 23.33 -17.89 -16.02
N PRO A 2 24.69 -17.97 -15.99
CA PRO A 2 25.46 -17.59 -14.79
C PRO A 2 25.32 -16.12 -14.38
N GLU A 3 25.11 -15.21 -15.31
CA GLU A 3 24.96 -13.78 -15.03
C GLU A 3 23.68 -13.41 -14.27
N LEU A 4 22.56 -14.11 -14.50
CA LEU A 4 21.31 -13.87 -13.78
C LEU A 4 21.40 -14.39 -12.34
N THR A 5 22.00 -15.55 -12.16
CA THR A 5 22.26 -16.13 -10.83
C THR A 5 23.31 -15.31 -10.05
N ALA A 6 24.33 -14.77 -10.74
CA ALA A 6 25.28 -13.84 -10.13
C ALA A 6 24.62 -12.52 -9.72
N LYS A 7 23.75 -11.93 -10.56
CA LYS A 7 22.97 -10.74 -10.20
C LYS A 7 21.96 -10.99 -9.08
N LEU A 8 21.30 -12.14 -9.04
CA LEU A 8 20.46 -12.54 -7.91
C LEU A 8 21.27 -12.71 -6.63
N ASN A 9 22.46 -13.31 -6.71
CA ASN A 9 23.37 -13.43 -5.56
C ASN A 9 23.99 -12.09 -5.15
N GLU A 10 24.17 -11.13 -6.05
CA GLU A 10 24.56 -9.76 -5.70
C GLU A 10 23.42 -8.98 -5.04
N ILE A 11 22.19 -9.14 -5.47
CA ILE A 11 20.98 -8.56 -4.85
C ILE A 11 20.78 -9.10 -3.42
N THR A 12 21.16 -10.36 -3.15
CA THR A 12 21.10 -10.94 -1.79
C THR A 12 22.24 -10.46 -0.86
N LYS A 13 23.25 -9.76 -1.38
CA LYS A 13 24.34 -9.21 -0.54
C LYS A 13 24.02 -7.85 0.09
N GLU A 14 23.09 -7.10 -0.45
CA GLU A 14 22.67 -5.83 0.15
C GLU A 14 21.63 -6.08 1.24
N LYS A 15 22.07 -6.09 2.48
CA LYS A 15 21.16 -6.21 3.63
C LYS A 15 20.25 -5.00 3.67
N SER A 16 18.95 -5.21 3.44
CA SER A 16 17.93 -4.18 3.56
C SER A 16 16.83 -4.65 4.50
N GLY A 17 16.38 -3.78 5.40
CA GLY A 17 15.33 -4.13 6.35
C GLY A 17 15.10 -3.08 7.42
N VAL A 18 14.13 -3.36 8.28
CA VAL A 18 13.82 -2.54 9.45
C VAL A 18 14.76 -2.92 10.60
N THR A 19 15.56 -1.97 11.06
CA THR A 19 16.49 -2.15 12.19
C THR A 19 15.91 -1.70 13.51
N ARG A 20 14.97 -0.76 13.49
CA ARG A 20 14.22 -0.30 14.67
C ARG A 20 12.77 0.01 14.30
N LEU A 21 11.86 -0.40 15.16
CA LEU A 21 10.43 -0.07 15.06
C LEU A 21 9.99 0.57 16.38
N THR A 22 9.31 1.72 16.29
CA THR A 22 8.74 2.42 17.44
C THR A 22 7.27 2.69 17.19
N LEU A 23 6.42 2.33 18.14
CA LEU A 23 4.97 2.54 18.12
C LEU A 23 4.57 3.45 19.28
N SER A 24 3.61 4.35 19.05
CA SER A 24 2.99 5.16 20.11
C SER A 24 1.48 5.20 19.89
N ASP A 25 0.71 4.89 20.92
CA ASP A 25 -0.74 4.81 20.94
C ASP A 25 -1.35 4.05 19.76
N PHE A 26 -0.68 2.97 19.34
CA PHE A 26 -1.02 2.16 18.19
C PHE A 26 -1.67 0.85 18.63
N ARG A 27 -2.94 0.64 18.29
CA ARG A 27 -3.73 -0.55 18.66
C ARG A 27 -3.73 -0.78 20.17
N ASN A 28 -3.11 -1.88 20.65
CA ASN A 28 -2.97 -2.21 22.06
C ASN A 28 -1.69 -1.63 22.70
N TYR A 29 -0.81 -1.03 21.91
CA TYR A 29 0.47 -0.52 22.40
C TYR A 29 0.37 0.97 22.77
N ARG A 30 0.61 1.29 24.05
CA ARG A 30 0.85 2.67 24.47
C ARG A 30 2.20 3.16 23.94
N SER A 31 3.21 2.34 24.12
CA SER A 31 4.57 2.53 23.59
C SER A 31 5.20 1.18 23.39
N LEU A 32 5.85 0.97 22.25
CA LEU A 32 6.66 -0.21 21.97
C LEU A 32 7.90 0.23 21.19
N ARG A 33 9.05 -0.29 21.55
CA ARG A 33 10.28 -0.16 20.78
C ARG A 33 10.91 -1.53 20.60
N ILE A 34 11.19 -1.89 19.36
CA ILE A 34 11.87 -3.13 18.97
C ILE A 34 13.10 -2.73 18.19
N GLU A 35 14.24 -3.30 18.54
CA GLU A 35 15.48 -3.22 17.78
C GLU A 35 15.81 -4.63 17.31
N ALA A 36 16.23 -4.76 16.06
CA ALA A 36 16.52 -6.04 15.46
C ALA A 36 17.64 -5.92 14.42
N GLU A 37 18.42 -6.98 14.31
CA GLU A 37 19.32 -7.14 13.18
C GLU A 37 18.52 -7.50 11.92
N ILE A 38 19.12 -7.27 10.74
CA ILE A 38 18.51 -7.68 9.46
C ILE A 38 18.66 -9.19 9.32
N ALA A 39 17.66 -9.87 9.82
CA ALA A 39 17.51 -11.32 9.80
C ALA A 39 16.03 -11.70 9.81
N PRO A 40 15.67 -12.94 9.50
CA PRO A 40 14.31 -13.43 9.71
C PRO A 40 13.90 -13.29 11.19
N ILE A 41 12.73 -12.68 11.44
CA ILE A 41 12.21 -12.42 12.78
C ILE A 41 10.96 -13.25 13.01
N VAL A 42 10.94 -14.03 14.07
CA VAL A 42 9.77 -14.78 14.51
C VAL A 42 9.18 -14.12 15.75
N ILE A 43 7.91 -13.69 15.65
CA ILE A 43 7.17 -13.06 16.75
C ILE A 43 6.25 -14.11 17.39
N THR A 44 6.51 -14.48 18.62
CA THR A 44 5.74 -15.47 19.39
C THR A 44 5.03 -14.84 20.58
N GLY A 45 4.05 -15.51 21.13
CA GLY A 45 3.28 -15.08 22.30
C GLY A 45 1.83 -15.55 22.26
N GLU A 46 1.09 -15.28 23.33
CA GLU A 46 -0.33 -15.66 23.48
C GLU A 46 -1.26 -14.98 22.44
N ASN A 47 -2.43 -15.56 22.23
CA ASN A 47 -3.45 -14.94 21.39
C ASN A 47 -3.91 -13.61 22.01
N GLY A 48 -4.03 -12.58 21.17
CA GLY A 48 -4.38 -11.23 21.64
C GLY A 48 -3.19 -10.38 22.13
N SER A 49 -1.98 -10.93 22.27
CA SER A 49 -0.79 -10.19 22.76
C SER A 49 -0.34 -9.04 21.84
N GLY A 50 -0.89 -8.91 20.63
CA GLY A 50 -0.57 -7.80 19.71
C GLY A 50 0.39 -8.16 18.57
N LYS A 51 0.81 -9.41 18.40
CA LYS A 51 1.73 -9.84 17.31
C LYS A 51 1.33 -9.30 15.94
N THR A 52 0.07 -9.47 15.59
CA THR A 52 -0.47 -8.97 14.31
C THR A 52 -0.48 -7.43 14.24
N ASN A 53 -0.56 -6.74 15.37
CA ASN A 53 -0.50 -5.28 15.41
C ASN A 53 0.91 -4.76 15.09
N ILE A 54 1.95 -5.51 15.42
CA ILE A 54 3.34 -5.20 15.00
C ILE A 54 3.47 -5.34 13.48
N LEU A 55 2.96 -6.43 12.89
CA LEU A 55 2.94 -6.62 11.43
C LEU A 55 2.11 -5.54 10.73
N GLU A 56 0.97 -5.15 11.31
CA GLU A 56 0.15 -4.05 10.80
C GLU A 56 0.91 -2.73 10.84
N ALA A 57 1.63 -2.44 11.92
CA ALA A 57 2.46 -1.24 12.02
C ALA A 57 3.52 -1.17 10.92
N ILE A 58 4.24 -2.27 10.67
CA ILE A 58 5.21 -2.36 9.57
C ILE A 58 4.54 -2.10 8.22
N SER A 59 3.33 -2.62 8.00
CA SER A 59 2.60 -2.39 6.75
C SER A 59 2.23 -0.93 6.49
N PHE A 60 2.14 -0.09 7.53
CA PHE A 60 1.97 1.35 7.39
C PHE A 60 3.24 2.10 6.97
N LEU A 61 4.39 1.48 6.95
CA LEU A 61 5.62 2.06 6.39
C LEU A 61 5.65 2.02 4.86
N THR A 62 4.70 1.34 4.24
CA THR A 62 4.55 1.24 2.78
C THR A 62 3.37 2.06 2.26
N PRO A 63 3.25 2.32 0.95
CA PRO A 63 2.07 2.94 0.36
C PRO A 63 0.79 2.14 0.65
N GLY A 64 -0.34 2.85 0.79
CA GLY A 64 -1.66 2.22 0.97
C GLY A 64 -2.19 2.27 2.41
N ARG A 65 -3.21 1.43 2.68
CA ARG A 65 -3.98 1.45 3.94
C ARG A 65 -3.51 0.43 4.98
N GLY A 66 -2.32 -0.12 4.83
CA GLY A 66 -1.79 -1.13 5.73
C GLY A 66 -2.47 -2.51 5.59
N LEU A 67 -2.08 -3.44 6.47
CA LEU A 67 -2.43 -4.86 6.40
C LEU A 67 -3.93 -5.13 6.48
N ARG A 68 -4.65 -4.41 7.34
CA ARG A 68 -6.11 -4.62 7.57
C ARG A 68 -7.00 -3.62 6.85
N SER A 69 -6.42 -2.64 6.13
CA SER A 69 -7.16 -1.54 5.49
C SER A 69 -8.13 -0.80 6.44
N ALA A 70 -7.78 -0.73 7.71
CA ALA A 70 -8.59 -0.12 8.76
C ALA A 70 -8.74 1.39 8.56
N LYS A 71 -9.82 1.97 9.10
CA LYS A 71 -9.95 3.43 9.20
C LYS A 71 -8.91 3.96 10.17
N LEU A 72 -8.39 5.16 9.92
CA LEU A 72 -7.31 5.76 10.74
C LEU A 72 -7.72 5.90 12.21
N ALA A 73 -8.98 6.24 12.47
CA ALA A 73 -9.53 6.35 13.81
C ALA A 73 -9.53 5.01 14.58
N ASP A 74 -9.73 3.89 13.86
CA ASP A 74 -9.79 2.55 14.47
C ASP A 74 -8.41 2.01 14.84
N ILE A 75 -7.33 2.68 14.44
CA ILE A 75 -5.95 2.27 14.70
C ILE A 75 -5.46 2.79 16.04
N LYS A 76 -5.98 3.92 16.47
CA LYS A 76 -5.63 4.53 17.76
C LYS A 76 -5.91 3.57 18.91
N ARG A 77 -5.04 3.59 19.92
CA ARG A 77 -5.27 2.82 21.16
C ARG A 77 -6.56 3.28 21.83
N ILE A 78 -7.38 2.32 22.23
CA ILE A 78 -8.56 2.60 23.05
C ILE A 78 -8.07 2.94 24.45
N LEU A 79 -8.35 4.17 24.89
CA LEU A 79 -7.96 4.66 26.20
C LEU A 79 -9.05 4.35 27.23
N PRO A 80 -8.69 4.05 28.49
CA PRO A 80 -9.63 4.12 29.58
C PRO A 80 -10.23 5.54 29.70
N PRO A 81 -11.47 5.70 30.14
CA PRO A 81 -12.14 7.01 30.22
C PRO A 81 -11.33 8.08 30.97
N GLU A 82 -10.57 7.67 31.99
CA GLU A 82 -9.73 8.54 32.81
C GLU A 82 -8.51 9.09 32.03
N GLU A 83 -7.93 8.30 31.13
CA GLU A 83 -6.83 8.72 30.26
C GLU A 83 -7.31 9.53 29.06
N GLU A 84 -8.55 9.36 28.64
CA GLU A 84 -9.13 10.05 27.48
C GLU A 84 -9.26 11.57 27.71
N ILE A 85 -9.59 11.96 28.95
CA ILE A 85 -9.72 13.37 29.37
C ILE A 85 -8.37 14.11 29.28
N LEU A 86 -7.27 13.43 29.60
CA LEU A 86 -5.93 14.01 29.59
C LEU A 86 -5.27 14.01 28.20
N ASN A 87 -5.77 13.21 27.26
CA ASN A 87 -5.10 12.88 26.01
C ASN A 87 -5.91 13.26 24.75
N THR A 88 -6.63 14.39 24.81
CA THR A 88 -7.55 14.86 23.77
C THR A 88 -6.88 15.09 22.40
N ASN A 89 -5.55 15.19 22.31
CA ASN A 89 -4.81 15.55 21.11
C ASN A 89 -3.85 14.47 20.56
N SER A 90 -3.70 13.31 21.20
CA SER A 90 -2.75 12.31 20.73
C SER A 90 -3.32 11.48 19.59
N GLY A 91 -2.70 11.58 18.40
CA GLY A 91 -2.82 10.60 17.34
C GLY A 91 -1.96 9.37 17.64
N TRP A 92 -2.08 8.32 16.82
CA TRP A 92 -1.14 7.21 16.84
C TRP A 92 0.06 7.52 15.95
N SER A 93 1.19 6.87 16.22
CA SER A 93 2.36 6.92 15.35
C SER A 93 3.10 5.60 15.26
N VAL A 94 3.70 5.40 14.09
CA VAL A 94 4.65 4.33 13.76
C VAL A 94 5.89 4.98 13.18
N ALA A 95 7.06 4.70 13.75
CA ALA A 95 8.35 5.13 13.21
C ALA A 95 9.28 3.93 13.07
N ALA A 96 10.09 3.92 12.02
CA ALA A 96 11.07 2.87 11.79
C ALA A 96 12.37 3.45 11.25
N GLU A 97 13.48 2.87 11.68
CA GLU A 97 14.77 3.01 11.03
C GLU A 97 14.92 1.85 10.03
N ILE A 98 15.29 2.21 8.83
CA ILE A 98 15.40 1.29 7.70
C ILE A 98 16.81 1.40 7.16
N LEU A 99 17.52 0.30 7.09
CA LEU A 99 18.76 0.19 6.33
C LEU A 99 18.41 -0.29 4.91
N LYS A 100 18.86 0.44 3.90
CA LYS A 100 18.74 0.07 2.48
C LYS A 100 20.00 0.52 1.76
N ASN A 101 20.65 -0.40 1.06
CA ASN A 101 21.88 -0.09 0.29
C ASN A 101 22.95 0.63 1.14
N ASN A 102 23.15 0.20 2.37
CA ASN A 102 24.06 0.81 3.38
C ASN A 102 23.71 2.26 3.78
N GLU A 103 22.54 2.74 3.43
CA GLU A 103 22.00 4.04 3.85
C GLU A 103 20.89 3.85 4.88
N GLU A 104 20.88 4.70 5.90
CA GLU A 104 19.85 4.68 6.94
C GLU A 104 18.78 5.73 6.68
N TYR A 105 17.53 5.31 6.78
CA TYR A 105 16.36 6.18 6.61
C TYR A 105 15.46 6.09 7.84
N LEU A 106 15.03 7.23 8.34
CA LEU A 106 14.01 7.32 9.37
C LEU A 106 12.64 7.58 8.70
N ILE A 107 11.76 6.60 8.74
CA ILE A 107 10.39 6.74 8.23
C ILE A 107 9.42 6.81 9.41
N GLY A 108 8.58 7.85 9.42
CA GLY A 108 7.52 8.02 10.41
C GLY A 108 6.17 8.19 9.74
N THR A 109 5.13 7.56 10.28
CA THR A 109 3.74 7.77 9.87
C THR A 109 2.82 7.82 11.09
N GLY A 110 1.75 8.58 10.98
CA GLY A 110 0.81 8.71 12.09
C GLY A 110 -0.40 9.54 11.68
N THR A 111 -1.24 9.89 12.63
CA THR A 111 -2.39 10.77 12.39
C THR A 111 -2.18 12.14 12.99
N GLN A 112 -2.72 13.14 12.31
CA GLN A 112 -2.89 14.49 12.82
C GLN A 112 -4.36 14.90 12.65
N LYS A 113 -4.93 15.53 13.67
CA LYS A 113 -6.22 16.19 13.56
C LYS A 113 -6.09 17.36 12.61
N SER A 114 -6.96 17.45 11.64
CA SER A 114 -7.11 18.60 10.76
C SER A 114 -8.49 19.21 10.99
N PHE A 115 -8.55 20.52 11.06
CA PHE A 115 -9.77 21.28 11.18
C PHE A 115 -10.11 21.82 9.79
N ARG A 116 -11.35 21.72 9.35
CA ARG A 116 -11.90 22.50 8.25
C ARG A 116 -12.97 23.40 8.81
N GLU A 117 -12.87 24.67 8.55
CA GLU A 117 -13.97 25.61 8.67
C GLU A 117 -14.79 25.47 7.38
N ASP A 118 -15.91 24.77 7.44
CA ASP A 118 -16.89 24.82 6.35
C ASP A 118 -17.69 26.12 6.52
N THR A 119 -17.68 26.93 5.48
CA THR A 119 -18.20 28.33 5.46
C THR A 119 -19.75 28.45 5.50
N GLU A 120 -20.50 27.36 5.60
CA GLU A 120 -21.98 27.42 5.54
C GLU A 120 -22.74 26.87 6.77
N GLU A 121 -22.08 26.12 7.65
CA GLU A 121 -22.66 25.73 8.95
C GLU A 121 -21.51 25.64 9.96
N ASP A 122 -21.66 26.27 11.14
CA ASP A 122 -20.68 26.35 12.24
C ASP A 122 -20.26 25.01 12.86
N GLU A 123 -20.26 23.92 12.08
CA GLU A 123 -19.77 22.60 12.48
C GLU A 123 -18.31 22.42 12.09
N ILE A 124 -17.42 22.54 13.08
CA ILE A 124 -16.01 22.15 12.94
C ILE A 124 -15.95 20.63 12.75
N LYS A 125 -15.88 20.16 11.51
CA LYS A 125 -15.68 18.73 11.23
C LYS A 125 -14.21 18.36 11.44
N ASN A 126 -13.95 17.69 12.56
CA ASN A 126 -12.66 17.08 12.84
C ASN A 126 -12.47 15.83 11.97
N PHE A 127 -11.42 15.82 11.13
CA PHE A 127 -11.04 14.60 10.43
C PHE A 127 -9.57 14.29 10.66
N GLU A 128 -9.28 13.00 10.79
CA GLU A 128 -7.92 12.52 10.94
C GLU A 128 -7.29 12.32 9.57
N ARG A 129 -6.11 12.91 9.38
CA ARG A 129 -5.30 12.74 8.18
C ARG A 129 -4.03 12.00 8.53
N ARG A 130 -3.69 11.00 7.71
CA ARG A 130 -2.39 10.33 7.78
C ARG A 130 -1.30 11.28 7.33
N ILE A 131 -0.25 11.41 8.14
CA ILE A 131 0.97 12.13 7.82
C ILE A 131 2.09 11.12 7.67
N VAL A 132 2.99 11.38 6.74
CA VAL A 132 4.21 10.62 6.53
C VAL A 132 5.39 11.57 6.54
N LYS A 133 6.48 11.16 7.22
CA LYS A 133 7.76 11.85 7.25
C LYS A 133 8.87 10.90 6.87
N ILE A 134 9.83 11.39 6.10
CA ILE A 134 11.08 10.68 5.78
C ILE A 134 12.22 11.59 6.21
N ASN A 135 13.12 11.08 7.05
CA ASN A 135 14.19 11.86 7.67
C ASN A 135 13.68 13.18 8.27
N GLN A 136 12.55 13.09 9.01
CA GLN A 136 11.84 14.19 9.66
C GLN A 136 11.15 15.19 8.69
N GLN A 137 11.35 15.09 7.39
CA GLN A 137 10.68 15.93 6.39
C GLN A 137 9.33 15.32 6.01
N LYS A 138 8.27 16.15 6.06
CA LYS A 138 6.92 15.74 5.66
C LYS A 138 6.86 15.56 4.15
N ILE A 139 6.36 14.42 3.71
CA ILE A 139 6.07 14.15 2.31
C ILE A 139 4.59 14.35 2.00
N THR A 140 4.28 14.73 0.78
CA THR A 140 2.90 15.00 0.33
C THR A 140 2.23 13.75 -0.23
N GLN A 141 2.99 12.87 -0.85
CA GLN A 141 2.50 11.67 -1.52
C GLN A 141 3.00 10.40 -0.82
N GLN A 142 2.09 9.58 -0.33
CA GLN A 142 2.43 8.31 0.33
C GLN A 142 3.15 7.32 -0.61
N SER A 143 2.97 7.46 -1.94
CA SER A 143 3.66 6.65 -2.94
C SER A 143 5.19 6.78 -2.86
N GLU A 144 5.71 7.89 -2.34
CA GLU A 144 7.15 8.08 -2.16
C GLU A 144 7.78 7.07 -1.19
N LEU A 145 6.99 6.51 -0.26
CA LEU A 145 7.46 5.45 0.63
C LEU A 145 8.03 4.25 -0.13
N GLY A 146 7.49 3.93 -1.31
CA GLY A 146 7.96 2.81 -2.13
C GLY A 146 9.42 2.91 -2.57
N LYS A 147 10.00 4.13 -2.57
CA LYS A 147 11.43 4.34 -2.86
C LYS A 147 12.34 3.79 -1.76
N TYR A 148 11.84 3.71 -0.52
CA TYR A 148 12.61 3.37 0.66
C TYR A 148 12.32 1.96 1.14
N ILE A 149 11.05 1.55 1.13
CA ILE A 149 10.62 0.25 1.60
C ILE A 149 9.45 -0.28 0.78
N SER A 150 9.51 -1.56 0.45
CA SER A 150 8.37 -2.35 -0.04
C SER A 150 8.10 -3.49 0.91
N ALA A 151 6.84 -3.86 1.09
CA ALA A 151 6.46 -5.00 1.92
C ALA A 151 5.35 -5.80 1.26
N ILE A 152 5.51 -7.10 1.32
CA ILE A 152 4.50 -8.08 0.92
C ILE A 152 4.12 -8.85 2.18
N TRP A 153 2.85 -9.15 2.34
CA TRP A 153 2.36 -9.95 3.45
C TRP A 153 1.33 -10.97 3.00
N VAL A 154 1.31 -12.08 3.71
CA VAL A 154 0.31 -13.11 3.57
C VAL A 154 -0.41 -13.24 4.91
N THR A 155 -1.73 -13.33 4.87
CA THR A 155 -2.58 -13.50 6.05
C THR A 155 -3.46 -14.73 5.87
N PRO A 156 -3.95 -15.35 6.96
CA PRO A 156 -4.87 -16.48 6.86
C PRO A 156 -6.13 -16.19 6.03
N GLN A 157 -6.62 -14.94 6.02
CA GLN A 157 -7.76 -14.57 5.18
C GLN A 157 -7.45 -14.63 3.68
N MET A 158 -6.17 -14.57 3.29
CA MET A 158 -5.75 -14.65 1.88
C MET A 158 -5.88 -16.05 1.29
N ASP A 159 -6.07 -17.10 2.09
CA ASP A 159 -6.44 -18.43 1.61
C ASP A 159 -7.70 -18.39 0.74
N ARG A 160 -8.58 -17.41 1.03
CA ARG A 160 -9.81 -17.19 0.28
C ARG A 160 -9.72 -16.09 -0.79
N LEU A 161 -8.51 -15.65 -1.15
CA LEU A 161 -8.31 -14.56 -2.10
C LEU A 161 -9.02 -14.83 -3.43
N PHE A 162 -8.97 -16.06 -3.91
CA PHE A 162 -9.59 -16.46 -5.17
C PHE A 162 -11.08 -16.83 -5.03
N LEU A 163 -11.57 -17.05 -3.82
CA LEU A 163 -12.99 -17.29 -3.53
C LEU A 163 -13.78 -15.99 -3.35
N GLY A 164 -13.08 -14.90 -3.04
CA GLY A 164 -13.67 -13.58 -2.83
C GLY A 164 -13.94 -12.81 -4.13
N GLY A 165 -14.45 -11.60 -3.98
CA GLY A 165 -14.68 -10.68 -5.10
C GLY A 165 -13.39 -10.22 -5.82
N THR A 166 -13.55 -9.40 -6.86
CA THR A 166 -12.44 -8.91 -7.68
C THR A 166 -11.55 -7.91 -6.93
N GLN A 167 -12.12 -7.11 -6.03
CA GLN A 167 -11.39 -6.05 -5.34
C GLN A 167 -10.23 -6.55 -4.46
N PRO A 168 -10.38 -7.59 -3.61
CA PRO A 168 -9.25 -8.15 -2.85
C PRO A 168 -8.13 -8.66 -3.75
N ARG A 169 -8.46 -9.32 -4.87
CA ARG A 169 -7.48 -9.82 -5.84
C ARG A 169 -6.69 -8.69 -6.50
N ARG A 170 -7.39 -7.63 -6.94
CA ARG A 170 -6.76 -6.43 -7.52
C ARG A 170 -5.83 -5.77 -6.51
N SER A 171 -6.29 -5.55 -5.29
CA SER A 171 -5.48 -4.91 -4.25
C SER A 171 -4.23 -5.75 -3.88
N PHE A 172 -4.35 -7.08 -3.93
CA PHE A 172 -3.20 -7.96 -3.72
C PHE A 172 -2.20 -7.83 -4.87
N LEU A 173 -2.67 -7.91 -6.11
CA LEU A 173 -1.82 -7.78 -7.30
C LEU A 173 -1.14 -6.40 -7.36
N ASP A 174 -1.88 -5.31 -7.13
CA ASP A 174 -1.32 -3.96 -7.13
C ASP A 174 -0.20 -3.80 -6.09
N ARG A 175 -0.36 -4.42 -4.92
CA ARG A 175 0.70 -4.41 -3.90
C ARG A 175 1.96 -5.14 -4.36
N LEU A 176 1.84 -6.23 -5.10
CA LEU A 176 2.99 -6.89 -5.71
C LEU A 176 3.66 -5.98 -6.74
N VAL A 177 2.86 -5.29 -7.57
CA VAL A 177 3.38 -4.34 -8.56
C VAL A 177 4.13 -3.18 -7.90
N TYR A 178 3.69 -2.69 -6.72
CA TYR A 178 4.38 -1.60 -6.00
C TYR A 178 5.85 -1.90 -5.68
N ALA A 179 6.22 -3.16 -5.55
CA ALA A 179 7.61 -3.55 -5.31
C ALA A 179 8.52 -3.37 -6.53
N PHE A 180 7.95 -3.32 -7.73
CA PHE A 180 8.68 -3.23 -9.01
C PHE A 180 8.48 -1.90 -9.72
N ASP A 181 7.29 -1.30 -9.60
CA ASP A 181 6.91 -0.06 -10.25
C ASP A 181 6.47 0.98 -9.21
N LEU A 182 7.39 1.88 -8.87
CA LEU A 182 7.19 2.91 -7.85
C LEU A 182 6.05 3.89 -8.22
N GLU A 183 5.78 4.09 -9.51
CA GLU A 183 4.72 4.98 -9.97
C GLU A 183 3.33 4.31 -9.93
N HIS A 184 3.27 2.99 -9.81
CA HIS A 184 2.00 2.26 -9.83
C HIS A 184 1.06 2.67 -8.68
N ALA A 185 1.62 2.86 -7.47
CA ALA A 185 0.84 3.34 -6.32
C ALA A 185 0.23 4.72 -6.54
N LYS A 186 0.93 5.60 -7.25
CA LYS A 186 0.44 6.93 -7.62
C LYS A 186 -0.64 6.83 -8.70
N ARG A 187 -0.42 5.98 -9.72
CA ARG A 187 -1.40 5.75 -10.79
C ARG A 187 -2.71 5.20 -10.25
N THR A 188 -2.65 4.19 -9.38
CA THR A 188 -3.86 3.60 -8.76
C THR A 188 -4.58 4.60 -7.87
N ALA A 189 -3.87 5.40 -7.06
CA ALA A 189 -4.48 6.44 -6.23
C ALA A 189 -5.15 7.54 -7.07
N ASN A 190 -4.53 7.98 -8.16
CA ASN A 190 -5.08 8.97 -9.06
C ASN A 190 -6.32 8.41 -9.80
N PHE A 191 -6.25 7.16 -10.27
CA PHE A 191 -7.40 6.50 -10.89
C PHE A 191 -8.59 6.42 -9.93
N GLU A 192 -8.38 6.01 -8.67
CA GLU A 192 -9.44 5.98 -7.66
C GLU A 192 -10.00 7.38 -7.35
N HIS A 193 -9.17 8.41 -7.40
CA HIS A 193 -9.61 9.78 -7.20
C HIS A 193 -10.51 10.24 -8.35
N LEU A 194 -10.08 10.06 -9.60
CA LEU A 194 -10.86 10.38 -10.80
C LEU A 194 -12.17 9.57 -10.87
N TYR A 195 -12.11 8.28 -10.51
CA TYR A 195 -13.32 7.45 -10.46
C TYR A 195 -14.37 8.00 -9.48
N ARG A 196 -13.93 8.47 -8.30
CA ARG A 196 -14.85 9.11 -7.35
C ARG A 196 -15.42 10.41 -7.88
N GLN A 197 -14.63 11.24 -8.56
CA GLN A 197 -15.08 12.46 -9.21
C GLN A 197 -16.10 12.14 -10.31
N TRP A 198 -15.79 11.23 -11.20
CA TRP A 198 -16.66 10.75 -12.26
C TRP A 198 -18.00 10.27 -11.71
N PHE A 199 -17.98 9.45 -10.66
CA PHE A 199 -19.19 8.96 -10.02
C PHE A 199 -20.04 10.10 -9.41
N GLN A 200 -19.42 11.10 -8.82
CA GLN A 200 -20.10 12.27 -8.25
C GLN A 200 -20.74 13.12 -9.37
N ILE A 201 -20.03 13.34 -10.48
CA ILE A 201 -20.55 14.08 -11.64
C ILE A 201 -21.81 13.39 -12.17
N LEU A 202 -21.77 12.09 -12.40
CA LEU A 202 -22.92 11.32 -12.87
C LEU A 202 -24.10 11.39 -11.91
N LYS A 203 -23.83 11.32 -10.61
CA LYS A 203 -24.87 11.37 -9.57
C LYS A 203 -25.54 12.73 -9.45
N SER A 204 -24.85 13.81 -9.77
CA SER A 204 -25.40 15.18 -9.68
C SER A 204 -26.51 15.47 -10.68
N GLY A 205 -26.61 14.69 -11.77
CA GLY A 205 -27.58 14.89 -12.85
C GLY A 205 -27.33 16.12 -13.74
N HIS A 206 -26.27 16.91 -13.44
CA HIS A 206 -25.88 18.13 -14.16
C HIS A 206 -24.42 17.98 -14.61
N ALA A 207 -24.14 16.97 -15.45
CA ALA A 207 -22.81 16.72 -15.94
C ALA A 207 -22.47 17.72 -17.06
N ASP A 208 -21.40 18.50 -16.87
CA ASP A 208 -20.73 19.16 -17.99
C ASP A 208 -20.05 18.09 -18.84
N GLU A 209 -20.50 17.94 -20.07
CA GLU A 209 -20.03 16.90 -21.00
C GLU A 209 -18.52 17.00 -21.27
N HIS A 210 -17.98 18.23 -21.39
CA HIS A 210 -16.55 18.44 -21.58
C HIS A 210 -15.72 18.01 -20.38
N TRP A 211 -16.21 18.30 -19.17
CA TRP A 211 -15.53 17.88 -17.95
C TRP A 211 -15.59 16.36 -17.79
N LEU A 212 -16.74 15.74 -18.07
CA LEU A 212 -16.90 14.29 -18.03
C LEU A 212 -15.92 13.60 -19.00
N GLN A 213 -15.86 14.04 -20.25
CA GLN A 213 -14.94 13.53 -21.26
C GLN A 213 -13.47 13.65 -20.85
N SER A 214 -13.09 14.78 -20.23
CA SER A 214 -11.71 14.97 -19.73
C SER A 214 -11.36 13.96 -18.62
N VAL A 215 -12.27 13.76 -17.65
CA VAL A 215 -12.05 12.80 -16.56
C VAL A 215 -11.99 11.37 -17.10
N GLU A 216 -12.85 11.01 -18.06
CA GLU A 216 -12.85 9.69 -18.70
C GLU A 216 -11.55 9.43 -19.49
N ALA A 217 -11.05 10.40 -20.22
CA ALA A 217 -9.79 10.29 -20.97
C ALA A 217 -8.58 10.06 -20.03
N ASP A 218 -8.54 10.80 -18.92
CA ASP A 218 -7.51 10.61 -17.89
C ASP A 218 -7.62 9.22 -17.22
N MET A 219 -8.84 8.78 -16.91
CA MET A 219 -9.09 7.45 -16.36
C MET A 219 -8.69 6.34 -17.35
N ALA A 220 -8.99 6.49 -18.63
CA ALA A 220 -8.61 5.52 -19.67
C ALA A 220 -7.08 5.40 -19.78
N THR A 221 -6.37 6.53 -19.77
CA THR A 221 -4.91 6.57 -19.81
C THR A 221 -4.29 5.89 -18.60
N LEU A 222 -4.76 6.21 -17.39
CA LEU A 222 -4.28 5.59 -16.15
C LEU A 222 -4.65 4.10 -16.09
N GLY A 223 -5.85 3.74 -16.50
CA GLY A 223 -6.33 2.35 -16.54
C GLY A 223 -5.47 1.47 -17.44
N ALA A 224 -5.13 1.96 -18.63
CA ALA A 224 -4.24 1.25 -19.55
C ALA A 224 -2.83 1.06 -18.97
N ALA A 225 -2.28 2.09 -18.32
CA ALA A 225 -0.96 2.01 -17.68
C ALA A 225 -0.96 1.04 -16.48
N ILE A 226 -2.02 1.03 -15.67
CA ILE A 226 -2.20 0.10 -14.56
C ILE A 226 -2.27 -1.34 -15.07
N ALA A 227 -3.09 -1.60 -16.09
CA ALA A 227 -3.23 -2.93 -16.68
C ALA A 227 -1.93 -3.43 -17.31
N ALA A 228 -1.19 -2.56 -18.00
CA ALA A 228 0.12 -2.89 -18.57
C ALA A 228 1.13 -3.32 -17.48
N ALA A 229 1.22 -2.59 -16.38
CA ALA A 229 2.11 -2.92 -15.27
C ALA A 229 1.75 -4.26 -14.60
N ARG A 230 0.45 -4.55 -14.43
CA ARG A 230 -0.03 -5.85 -13.93
C ARG A 230 0.35 -7.00 -14.86
N ARG A 231 0.18 -6.81 -16.17
CA ARG A 231 0.58 -7.82 -17.17
C ARG A 231 2.08 -8.09 -17.14
N GLU A 232 2.88 -7.04 -17.06
CA GLU A 232 4.34 -7.19 -16.98
C GLU A 232 4.75 -8.00 -15.75
N LEU A 233 4.15 -7.71 -14.57
CA LEU A 233 4.41 -8.49 -13.36
C LEU A 233 4.05 -9.97 -13.55
N ILE A 234 2.86 -10.27 -14.07
CA ILE A 234 2.42 -11.66 -14.29
C ILE A 234 3.33 -12.39 -15.26
N ALA A 235 3.78 -11.73 -16.34
CA ALA A 235 4.74 -12.30 -17.27
C ALA A 235 6.08 -12.64 -16.58
N ARG A 236 6.60 -11.74 -15.75
CA ARG A 236 7.82 -11.96 -14.96
C ARG A 236 7.66 -13.12 -13.97
N LEU A 237 6.54 -13.17 -13.25
CA LEU A 237 6.25 -14.26 -12.29
C LEU A 237 6.15 -15.60 -13.00
N ASN A 238 5.44 -15.70 -14.13
CA ASN A 238 5.35 -16.93 -14.91
C ASN A 238 6.71 -17.38 -15.45
N THR A 239 7.55 -16.43 -15.87
CA THR A 239 8.92 -16.75 -16.29
C THR A 239 9.73 -17.30 -15.13
N PHE A 240 9.63 -16.71 -13.95
CA PHE A 240 10.32 -17.18 -12.76
C PHE A 240 9.84 -18.58 -12.35
N ILE A 241 8.53 -18.80 -12.25
CA ILE A 241 7.93 -20.09 -11.91
C ILE A 241 8.39 -21.20 -12.87
N ALA A 242 8.44 -20.92 -14.16
CA ALA A 242 8.88 -21.90 -15.18
C ALA A 242 10.37 -22.27 -15.09
N HIS A 243 11.22 -21.41 -14.50
CA HIS A 243 12.66 -21.64 -14.38
C HIS A 243 13.09 -22.26 -13.05
N GLU A 244 12.24 -22.22 -12.05
CA GLU A 244 12.50 -22.74 -10.71
C GLU A 244 11.43 -23.78 -10.34
N PRO A 245 11.42 -24.95 -11.02
CA PRO A 245 10.48 -26.02 -10.67
C PRO A 245 10.79 -26.50 -9.25
N ASP A 246 9.76 -26.55 -8.44
CA ASP A 246 9.83 -27.04 -7.07
C ASP A 246 9.00 -28.33 -6.96
N ASP A 247 9.63 -29.43 -6.56
CA ASP A 247 8.95 -30.73 -6.40
C ASP A 247 7.92 -30.72 -5.24
N ILE A 248 7.95 -29.69 -4.37
CA ILE A 248 7.06 -29.57 -3.21
C ILE A 248 5.73 -28.92 -3.60
N PHE A 249 5.73 -27.96 -4.53
CA PHE A 249 4.55 -27.23 -4.96
C PHE A 249 4.11 -27.64 -6.36
N PRO A 250 2.80 -27.66 -6.65
CA PRO A 250 2.30 -27.96 -7.98
C PRO A 250 2.70 -26.85 -8.96
N ASP A 251 2.82 -27.22 -10.25
CA ASP A 251 3.00 -26.24 -11.32
C ASP A 251 1.86 -25.22 -11.33
N VAL A 252 2.21 -23.94 -11.36
CA VAL A 252 1.27 -22.83 -11.33
C VAL A 252 1.49 -21.94 -12.55
N ARG A 253 0.39 -21.55 -13.18
CA ARG A 253 0.36 -20.50 -14.19
C ARG A 253 -0.58 -19.40 -13.77
N LEU A 254 -0.13 -18.16 -13.87
CA LEU A 254 -0.90 -16.97 -13.51
C LEU A 254 -1.45 -16.33 -14.79
N GLU A 255 -2.74 -15.98 -14.76
CA GLU A 255 -3.42 -15.30 -15.87
C GLU A 255 -4.23 -14.11 -15.34
N LEU A 256 -4.32 -13.06 -16.16
CA LEU A 256 -5.17 -11.91 -15.90
C LEU A 256 -6.46 -12.03 -16.72
N ASP A 257 -7.60 -11.99 -16.04
CA ASP A 257 -8.91 -11.93 -16.68
C ASP A 257 -9.52 -10.54 -16.49
N GLY A 258 -9.28 -9.65 -17.46
CA GLY A 258 -9.81 -8.30 -17.49
C GLY A 258 -9.96 -7.78 -18.91
N THR A 259 -10.89 -6.87 -19.11
CA THR A 259 -11.19 -6.32 -20.44
C THR A 259 -10.01 -5.53 -21.00
N ILE A 260 -9.43 -4.65 -20.20
CA ILE A 260 -8.29 -3.81 -20.60
C ILE A 260 -7.06 -4.67 -20.83
N GLU A 261 -6.83 -5.65 -19.98
CA GLU A 261 -5.72 -6.59 -20.10
C GLU A 261 -5.80 -7.40 -21.41
N LYS A 262 -7.01 -7.83 -21.81
CA LYS A 262 -7.26 -8.50 -23.11
C LYS A 262 -7.05 -7.57 -24.30
N MET A 263 -7.44 -6.31 -24.20
CA MET A 263 -7.16 -5.32 -25.26
C MET A 263 -5.67 -5.12 -25.49
N LEU A 264 -4.88 -5.14 -24.41
CA LEU A 264 -3.42 -5.04 -24.46
C LEU A 264 -2.74 -6.25 -25.13
N ASP A 265 -3.44 -7.36 -25.38
CA ASP A 265 -2.91 -8.47 -26.18
C ASP A 265 -2.83 -8.14 -27.67
N THR A 266 -3.69 -7.25 -28.13
CA THR A 266 -3.86 -6.92 -29.57
C THR A 266 -3.36 -5.53 -29.93
N MET A 267 -3.24 -4.62 -28.96
CA MET A 267 -2.85 -3.24 -29.23
C MET A 267 -1.99 -2.62 -28.13
N PRO A 268 -1.13 -1.65 -28.45
CA PRO A 268 -0.30 -0.95 -27.48
C PRO A 268 -1.11 -0.16 -26.44
N ALA A 269 -0.60 -0.02 -25.22
CA ALA A 269 -1.26 0.68 -24.11
C ALA A 269 -1.70 2.12 -24.45
N VAL A 270 -0.90 2.84 -25.24
CA VAL A 270 -1.25 4.21 -25.71
C VAL A 270 -2.54 4.22 -26.54
N LYS A 271 -2.80 3.19 -27.35
CA LYS A 271 -4.04 3.06 -28.13
C LYS A 271 -5.20 2.61 -27.25
N VAL A 272 -4.97 1.74 -26.29
CA VAL A 272 -6.01 1.28 -25.33
C VAL A 272 -6.55 2.45 -24.51
N GLY A 273 -5.70 3.41 -24.12
CA GLY A 273 -6.12 4.61 -23.39
C GLY A 273 -6.90 5.64 -24.22
N GLN A 274 -7.14 5.39 -25.51
CA GLN A 274 -7.93 6.26 -26.40
C GLN A 274 -9.36 5.73 -26.63
N PHE A 275 -9.69 4.56 -26.12
CA PHE A 275 -11.03 3.95 -26.13
C PHE A 275 -11.76 4.16 -24.81
#